data_9586f0fe5b26904be664e9fc1ff9cff0
#
_entry.id   9586f0fe5b26904be664e9fc1ff9cff0
#
_cell.length_a   1.000
_cell.length_b   1.000
_cell.length_c   1.000
_cell.angle_alpha   90.00
_cell.angle_beta   90.00
_cell.angle_gamma   90.00
#
_symmetry.space_group_name_H-M   'P 1'
#
loop_
_entity.id
_entity.type
_entity.pdbx_description
1 polymer ?
#
loop_
_entity_poly.entity_id
_entity_poly.type
_entity_poly.pdbx_seq_one_letter_code
_entity_poly.pdbx_strand_id
1 'polypeptide(L)'
;PLGEEHMRGPHTILLAGCSDMRFRDFSITRSANYAILAYQIAHTQFNALTITGGWDGIHVRGACHISISRCTLHTGDDALAGGYWTDTRIDRCLINSSCNGIRMIMPSERVYISRCRFEGPGTHPHHTSGRTATETGIYLQPGGWGKAPGRMDQIYIDRCQMYNVLTPVTVTLGDDNTAGTISINRLTGRKIGHMALSVKSWGTAPTDRVIIRNSDIEYIGKDDHSLPKWFHGKSFDQWPFFPSWGMY
;
A
#
# COMPACT_ATOMS: atom_id res chain seq x y z
N PRO A 1 -21.32 -11.67 -7.27
CA PRO A 1 -20.44 -11.41 -6.24
C PRO A 1 -19.82 -12.67 -5.88
N LEU A 2 -18.96 -13.10 -5.37
CA LEU A 2 -17.76 -12.62 -5.10
C LEU A 2 -17.16 -13.52 -4.06
N GLY A 3 -16.29 -14.39 -4.52
CA GLY A 3 -15.71 -15.45 -3.70
C GLY A 3 -15.23 -14.97 -2.33
N GLU A 4 -14.70 -13.77 -2.25
CA GLU A 4 -14.22 -13.22 -0.99
C GLU A 4 -15.33 -12.68 -0.07
N GLU A 5 -16.40 -12.12 -0.60
CA GLU A 5 -17.49 -11.55 0.21
C GLU A 5 -18.21 -12.60 1.06
N HIS A 6 -18.32 -13.82 0.57
CA HIS A 6 -18.89 -14.91 1.36
C HIS A 6 -18.01 -15.37 2.53
N MET A 7 -16.74 -15.01 2.51
CA MET A 7 -15.79 -15.34 3.57
C MET A 7 -15.61 -14.22 4.60
N ARG A 8 -16.20 -13.04 4.36
CA ARG A 8 -16.03 -11.86 5.20
C ARG A 8 -17.25 -11.66 6.10
N GLY A 9 -17.01 -11.56 7.38
CA GLY A 9 -18.00 -11.15 8.38
C GLY A 9 -18.09 -9.62 8.50
N PRO A 10 -18.62 -9.11 9.62
CA PRO A 10 -18.66 -7.69 9.88
C PRO A 10 -17.28 -7.11 10.17
N HIS A 11 -17.12 -5.82 9.93
CA HIS A 11 -15.96 -5.06 10.41
C HIS A 11 -16.00 -4.92 11.92
N THR A 12 -14.83 -4.89 12.58
CA THR A 12 -14.81 -4.69 14.04
C THR A 12 -15.22 -3.27 14.40
N ILE A 13 -14.70 -2.27 13.66
CA ILE A 13 -15.08 -0.86 13.82
C ILE A 13 -15.46 -0.29 12.45
N LEU A 14 -16.62 0.35 12.38
CA LEU A 14 -17.07 1.10 11.21
C LEU A 14 -17.25 2.57 11.58
N LEU A 15 -16.63 3.45 10.80
CA LEU A 15 -16.71 4.90 10.94
C LEU A 15 -17.24 5.48 9.62
N ALA A 16 -18.19 6.39 9.70
CA ALA A 16 -18.72 7.05 8.51
C ALA A 16 -19.11 8.50 8.82
N GLY A 17 -18.55 9.45 8.04
CA GLY A 17 -18.85 10.88 8.19
C GLY A 17 -18.46 11.46 9.55
N CYS A 18 -17.39 10.97 10.16
CA CYS A 18 -16.99 11.34 11.52
C CYS A 18 -15.77 12.26 11.52
N SER A 19 -15.66 13.14 12.52
CA SER A 19 -14.49 13.98 12.75
C SER A 19 -14.04 14.03 14.20
N ASP A 20 -12.84 14.56 14.43
CA ASP A 20 -12.27 14.87 15.74
C ASP A 20 -12.16 13.67 16.69
N MET A 21 -11.87 12.50 16.13
CA MET A 21 -11.80 11.24 16.86
C MET A 21 -10.38 10.88 17.28
N ARG A 22 -10.26 10.18 18.39
CA ARG A 22 -9.02 9.62 18.89
C ARG A 22 -9.16 8.16 19.29
N PHE A 23 -8.47 7.29 18.58
CA PHE A 23 -8.37 5.86 18.86
C PHE A 23 -6.97 5.58 19.36
N ARG A 24 -6.84 5.07 20.58
CA ARG A 24 -5.52 4.82 21.13
C ARG A 24 -5.49 3.67 22.14
N ASP A 25 -4.33 3.02 22.21
CA ASP A 25 -3.95 2.09 23.29
C ASP A 25 -4.92 0.89 23.42
N PHE A 26 -5.35 0.29 22.31
CA PHE A 26 -6.14 -0.93 22.33
C PHE A 26 -5.75 -1.90 21.21
N SER A 27 -6.24 -3.13 21.31
CA SER A 27 -5.96 -4.20 20.35
C SER A 27 -7.23 -4.73 19.69
N ILE A 28 -7.11 -5.09 18.42
CA ILE A 28 -8.08 -5.85 17.65
C ILE A 28 -7.43 -7.14 17.16
N THR A 29 -8.05 -8.28 17.44
CA THR A 29 -7.50 -9.58 17.07
C THR A 29 -8.50 -10.35 16.20
N ARG A 30 -8.04 -10.84 15.06
CA ARG A 30 -8.81 -11.70 14.14
C ARG A 30 -10.17 -11.13 13.76
N SER A 31 -10.18 -9.88 13.28
CA SER A 31 -11.41 -9.29 12.73
C SER A 31 -11.95 -10.15 11.59
N ALA A 32 -13.25 -10.37 11.56
CA ALA A 32 -13.91 -11.17 10.53
C ALA A 32 -13.90 -10.50 9.14
N ASN A 33 -13.63 -9.21 9.11
CA ASN A 33 -13.39 -8.39 7.92
C ASN A 33 -12.29 -7.38 8.26
N TYR A 34 -12.28 -6.19 7.68
CA TYR A 34 -11.33 -5.14 8.07
C TYR A 34 -11.45 -4.84 9.56
N ALA A 35 -10.33 -4.66 10.24
CA ALA A 35 -10.37 -4.35 11.66
C ALA A 35 -11.01 -2.98 11.89
N ILE A 36 -10.63 -1.98 11.08
CA ILE A 36 -11.26 -0.65 11.07
C ILE A 36 -11.58 -0.29 9.62
N LEU A 37 -12.84 -0.05 9.32
CA LEU A 37 -13.30 0.53 8.07
C LEU A 37 -13.81 1.95 8.32
N ALA A 38 -13.29 2.93 7.57
CA ALA A 38 -13.66 4.32 7.71
C ALA A 38 -13.99 4.96 6.37
N TYR A 39 -15.05 5.73 6.34
CA TYR A 39 -15.47 6.54 5.19
C TYR A 39 -15.59 8.00 5.59
N GLN A 40 -15.01 8.91 4.77
CA GLN A 40 -15.15 10.35 4.91
C GLN A 40 -14.91 10.84 6.35
N ILE A 41 -13.72 10.57 6.87
CA ILE A 41 -13.32 10.97 8.22
C ILE A 41 -12.37 12.17 8.17
N ALA A 42 -12.41 13.01 9.21
CA ALA A 42 -11.52 14.14 9.33
C ALA A 42 -10.93 14.27 10.75
N HIS A 43 -9.79 14.95 10.88
CA HIS A 43 -9.14 15.25 12.15
C HIS A 43 -9.06 14.07 13.12
N THR A 44 -8.73 12.88 12.58
CA THR A 44 -8.79 11.62 13.32
C THR A 44 -7.39 11.09 13.59
N GLN A 45 -7.19 10.56 14.79
CA GLN A 45 -5.93 9.98 15.25
C GLN A 45 -6.10 8.50 15.60
N PHE A 46 -5.26 7.66 14.99
CA PHE A 46 -5.06 6.26 15.37
C PHE A 46 -3.65 6.14 15.97
N ASN A 47 -3.55 5.83 17.25
CA ASN A 47 -2.28 5.86 17.94
C ASN A 47 -2.07 4.65 18.84
N ALA A 48 -0.93 4.00 18.73
CA ALA A 48 -0.55 2.84 19.53
C ALA A 48 -1.60 1.70 19.51
N LEU A 49 -2.19 1.47 18.35
CA LEU A 49 -3.09 0.34 18.14
C LEU A 49 -2.30 -0.92 17.81
N THR A 50 -2.76 -2.07 18.30
CA THR A 50 -2.26 -3.38 17.89
C THR A 50 -3.36 -4.11 17.14
N ILE A 51 -3.16 -4.39 15.86
CA ILE A 51 -4.11 -5.15 15.03
C ILE A 51 -3.42 -6.44 14.58
N THR A 52 -4.05 -7.58 14.84
CA THR A 52 -3.44 -8.88 14.61
C THR A 52 -4.41 -9.85 13.92
N GLY A 53 -4.02 -10.36 12.77
CA GLY A 53 -4.83 -11.27 11.94
C GLY A 53 -6.01 -10.56 11.25
N GLY A 54 -6.92 -11.35 10.69
CA GLY A 54 -8.02 -10.82 9.89
C GLY A 54 -7.61 -10.44 8.47
N TRP A 55 -8.36 -9.54 7.86
CA TRP A 55 -8.16 -8.99 6.53
C TRP A 55 -7.30 -7.72 6.61
N ASP A 56 -7.79 -6.58 6.09
CA ASP A 56 -7.08 -5.32 6.25
C ASP A 56 -7.05 -4.86 7.71
N GLY A 57 -6.00 -4.16 8.06
CA GLY A 57 -5.90 -3.52 9.36
C GLY A 57 -6.78 -2.26 9.44
N ILE A 58 -6.32 -1.14 8.90
CA ILE A 58 -7.07 0.12 8.86
C ILE A 58 -7.33 0.47 7.40
N HIS A 59 -8.60 0.46 7.00
CA HIS A 59 -9.05 0.77 5.66
C HIS A 59 -9.83 2.08 5.64
N VAL A 60 -9.30 3.11 4.97
CA VAL A 60 -9.87 4.46 4.98
C VAL A 60 -10.17 4.94 3.57
N ARG A 61 -11.41 5.26 3.28
CA ARG A 61 -11.88 5.82 2.01
C ARG A 61 -12.37 7.25 2.19
N GLY A 62 -11.54 8.21 1.81
CA GLY A 62 -11.77 9.62 2.06
C GLY A 62 -11.35 10.05 3.46
N ALA A 63 -10.28 10.83 3.53
CA ALA A 63 -9.75 11.30 4.80
C ALA A 63 -9.07 12.65 4.66
N CYS A 64 -9.24 13.50 5.65
CA CYS A 64 -8.56 14.78 5.75
C CYS A 64 -7.98 14.96 7.15
N HIS A 65 -6.70 15.36 7.24
CA HIS A 65 -5.98 15.56 8.50
C HIS A 65 -5.97 14.31 9.41
N ILE A 66 -5.48 13.20 8.88
CA ILE A 66 -5.39 11.93 9.60
C ILE A 66 -3.97 11.69 10.12
N SER A 67 -3.87 11.14 11.31
CA SER A 67 -2.61 10.66 11.88
C SER A 67 -2.73 9.18 12.28
N ILE A 68 -1.85 8.34 11.75
CA ILE A 68 -1.70 6.93 12.12
C ILE A 68 -0.29 6.77 12.65
N SER A 69 -0.14 6.50 13.94
CA SER A 69 1.19 6.52 14.54
C SER A 69 1.41 5.45 15.60
N ARG A 70 2.62 4.91 15.66
CA ARG A 70 3.04 3.90 16.64
C ARG A 70 2.13 2.66 16.68
N CYS A 71 1.47 2.35 15.58
CA CYS A 71 0.63 1.16 15.47
C CYS A 71 1.46 -0.06 15.10
N THR A 72 1.07 -1.21 15.63
CA THR A 72 1.59 -2.53 15.25
C THR A 72 0.50 -3.26 14.48
N LEU A 73 0.75 -3.52 13.20
CA LEU A 73 -0.24 -4.06 12.27
C LEU A 73 0.30 -5.36 11.66
N HIS A 74 -0.25 -6.49 12.09
CA HIS A 74 0.06 -7.82 11.55
C HIS A 74 -1.19 -8.40 10.92
N THR A 75 -1.32 -8.32 9.59
CA THR A 75 -2.58 -8.57 8.88
C THR A 75 -2.47 -9.67 7.83
N GLY A 76 -3.58 -10.30 7.53
CA GLY A 76 -3.67 -11.29 6.45
C GLY A 76 -3.82 -10.67 5.06
N ASP A 77 -4.33 -9.44 4.98
CA ASP A 77 -4.42 -8.64 3.76
C ASP A 77 -3.66 -7.32 3.98
N ASP A 78 -4.00 -6.23 3.32
CA ASP A 78 -3.29 -4.95 3.43
C ASP A 78 -3.30 -4.41 4.87
N ALA A 79 -2.15 -3.95 5.38
CA ALA A 79 -2.14 -3.42 6.75
C ALA A 79 -2.80 -2.05 6.86
N LEU A 80 -2.53 -1.17 5.90
CA LEU A 80 -3.22 0.11 5.72
C LEU A 80 -3.67 0.19 4.27
N ALA A 81 -4.95 0.46 4.04
CA ALA A 81 -5.49 0.56 2.69
C ALA A 81 -6.48 1.71 2.53
N GLY A 82 -6.79 2.06 1.27
CA GLY A 82 -7.78 3.06 0.90
C GLY A 82 -7.23 4.17 0.03
N GLY A 83 -7.69 5.38 0.25
CA GLY A 83 -7.25 6.55 -0.51
C GLY A 83 -8.26 7.70 -0.43
N TYR A 84 -8.13 8.67 -1.34
CA TYR A 84 -8.67 10.02 -1.18
C TYR A 84 -8.23 10.64 0.15
N TRP A 85 -6.94 10.42 0.48
CA TRP A 85 -6.33 10.96 1.67
C TRP A 85 -5.71 12.31 1.38
N THR A 86 -5.97 13.25 2.24
CA THR A 86 -5.41 14.59 2.20
C THR A 86 -4.81 14.93 3.55
N ASP A 87 -3.61 15.51 3.58
CA ASP A 87 -2.92 15.90 4.81
C ASP A 87 -2.78 14.74 5.82
N THR A 88 -2.38 13.59 5.33
CA THR A 88 -2.30 12.35 6.12
C THR A 88 -0.87 12.07 6.55
N ARG A 89 -0.68 11.68 7.80
CA ARG A 89 0.61 11.27 8.37
C ARG A 89 0.56 9.84 8.89
N ILE A 90 1.53 9.03 8.45
CA ILE A 90 1.75 7.65 8.93
C ILE A 90 3.17 7.60 9.49
N ASP A 91 3.30 7.37 10.79
CA ASP A 91 4.59 7.52 11.46
C ASP A 91 4.88 6.43 12.49
N ARG A 92 6.11 5.89 12.49
CA ARG A 92 6.59 4.89 13.45
C ARG A 92 5.68 3.66 13.61
N CYS A 93 5.11 3.18 12.53
CA CYS A 93 4.33 1.95 12.56
C CYS A 93 5.20 0.73 12.27
N LEU A 94 4.92 -0.38 12.96
CA LEU A 94 5.43 -1.69 12.62
C LEU A 94 4.39 -2.41 11.79
N ILE A 95 4.76 -2.84 10.60
CA ILE A 95 3.84 -3.37 9.60
C ILE A 95 4.33 -4.73 9.13
N ASN A 96 3.48 -5.74 9.26
CA ASN A 96 3.67 -7.08 8.76
C ASN A 96 2.37 -7.54 8.07
N SER A 97 2.41 -7.77 6.78
CA SER A 97 1.22 -8.08 5.98
C SER A 97 1.51 -9.23 5.02
N SER A 98 0.52 -10.05 4.76
CA SER A 98 0.56 -11.09 3.73
C SER A 98 0.07 -10.63 2.36
N CYS A 99 -0.06 -9.32 2.18
CA CYS A 99 -0.36 -8.67 0.91
C CYS A 99 0.51 -7.40 0.77
N ASN A 100 -0.01 -6.23 1.02
CA ASN A 100 0.78 -5.01 1.00
C ASN A 100 0.84 -4.35 2.37
N GLY A 101 1.94 -3.68 2.66
CA GLY A 101 2.04 -2.93 3.90
C GLY A 101 1.10 -1.72 3.90
N ILE A 102 1.26 -0.82 2.95
CA ILE A 102 0.35 0.30 2.71
C ILE A 102 -0.09 0.26 1.25
N ARG A 103 -1.40 0.29 1.00
CA ARG A 103 -1.96 0.31 -0.35
C ARG A 103 -2.90 1.47 -0.55
N MET A 104 -2.49 2.46 -1.34
CA MET A 104 -3.34 3.56 -1.77
C MET A 104 -3.99 3.21 -3.10
N ILE A 105 -5.27 2.87 -3.07
CA ILE A 105 -6.07 2.43 -4.22
C ILE A 105 -6.85 3.54 -4.90
N MET A 106 -6.78 4.74 -4.37
CA MET A 106 -7.41 5.95 -4.92
C MET A 106 -6.42 7.11 -4.86
N PRO A 107 -6.59 8.15 -5.68
CA PRO A 107 -5.79 9.36 -5.64
C PRO A 107 -5.69 9.94 -4.22
N SER A 108 -4.52 10.44 -3.88
CA SER A 108 -4.26 11.01 -2.56
C SER A 108 -3.19 12.10 -2.68
N GLU A 109 -3.21 13.08 -1.78
CA GLU A 109 -2.25 14.17 -1.81
C GLU A 109 -1.78 14.58 -0.41
N ARG A 110 -0.58 15.11 -0.33
CA ARG A 110 0.07 15.53 0.92
C ARG A 110 0.08 14.41 1.98
N VAL A 111 0.59 13.24 1.57
CA VAL A 111 0.72 12.07 2.44
C VAL A 111 2.17 11.90 2.85
N TYR A 112 2.40 11.80 4.14
CA TYR A 112 3.73 11.65 4.74
C TYR A 112 3.83 10.30 5.46
N ILE A 113 4.66 9.41 4.94
CA ILE A 113 4.95 8.09 5.53
C ILE A 113 6.38 8.12 6.05
N SER A 114 6.56 8.02 7.36
CA SER A 114 7.88 8.20 7.93
C SER A 114 8.21 7.23 9.05
N ARG A 115 9.47 6.81 9.14
CA ARG A 115 10.00 5.99 10.23
C ARG A 115 9.21 4.69 10.47
N CYS A 116 8.53 4.19 9.45
CA CYS A 116 7.82 2.93 9.51
C CYS A 116 8.77 1.76 9.20
N ARG A 117 8.50 0.63 9.81
CA ARG A 117 9.20 -0.62 9.57
C ARG A 117 8.24 -1.64 8.98
N PHE A 118 8.62 -2.18 7.82
CA PHE A 118 7.87 -3.21 7.12
C PHE A 118 8.64 -4.52 7.19
N GLU A 119 7.99 -5.58 7.60
CA GLU A 119 8.59 -6.89 7.76
C GLU A 119 7.77 -7.95 7.03
N GLY A 120 8.40 -8.70 6.16
CA GLY A 120 7.86 -9.89 5.53
C GLY A 120 8.62 -11.14 5.97
N PRO A 121 8.06 -12.33 5.73
CA PRO A 121 6.71 -12.55 5.23
C PRO A 121 5.66 -12.21 6.28
N GLY A 122 4.38 -12.12 5.87
CA GLY A 122 3.29 -11.94 6.81
C GLY A 122 3.13 -13.12 7.75
N THR A 123 2.86 -12.84 9.00
CA THR A 123 2.64 -13.84 10.06
C THR A 123 1.24 -14.46 10.03
N HIS A 124 0.31 -13.78 9.40
CA HIS A 124 -1.06 -14.23 9.20
C HIS A 124 -1.33 -14.44 7.70
N PRO A 125 -1.58 -15.69 7.24
CA PRO A 125 -1.80 -15.93 5.83
C PRO A 125 -3.01 -15.17 5.27
N HIS A 126 -2.91 -14.75 4.02
CA HIS A 126 -4.02 -14.16 3.28
C HIS A 126 -5.17 -15.16 3.14
N HIS A 127 -6.37 -14.78 3.54
CA HIS A 127 -7.50 -15.70 3.71
C HIS A 127 -7.89 -16.47 2.44
N THR A 128 -7.86 -15.82 1.28
CA THR A 128 -8.29 -16.47 0.03
C THR A 128 -7.19 -17.24 -0.68
N SER A 129 -5.95 -16.82 -0.58
CA SER A 129 -4.84 -17.41 -1.34
C SER A 129 -3.87 -18.23 -0.50
N GLY A 130 -3.93 -18.16 0.82
CA GLY A 130 -3.00 -18.80 1.73
C GLY A 130 -1.57 -18.26 1.69
N ARG A 131 -1.30 -17.24 0.84
CA ARG A 131 0.04 -16.67 0.72
C ARG A 131 0.44 -15.94 2.00
N THR A 132 1.74 -15.84 2.22
CA THR A 132 2.32 -15.06 3.32
C THR A 132 3.28 -13.98 2.81
N ALA A 133 3.62 -13.97 1.53
CA ALA A 133 4.54 -12.99 0.97
C ALA A 133 3.99 -11.56 1.12
N THR A 134 4.82 -10.65 1.65
CA THR A 134 4.55 -9.22 1.57
C THR A 134 4.96 -8.74 0.18
N GLU A 135 3.98 -8.53 -0.69
CA GLU A 135 4.22 -8.21 -2.10
C GLU A 135 4.85 -6.83 -2.26
N THR A 136 4.27 -5.84 -1.62
CA THR A 136 4.79 -4.48 -1.66
C THR A 136 4.75 -3.83 -0.29
N GLY A 137 5.84 -3.17 0.08
CA GLY A 137 5.84 -2.36 1.31
C GLY A 137 4.85 -1.20 1.20
N ILE A 138 4.98 -0.37 0.16
CA ILE A 138 4.07 0.76 -0.11
C ILE A 138 3.65 0.70 -1.57
N TYR A 139 2.36 0.47 -1.82
CA TYR A 139 1.77 0.38 -3.15
C TYR A 139 0.87 1.59 -3.42
N LEU A 140 1.27 2.40 -4.39
CA LEU A 140 0.53 3.55 -4.89
C LEU A 140 -0.14 3.13 -6.19
N GLN A 141 -1.45 2.82 -6.13
CA GLN A 141 -2.23 2.30 -7.24
C GLN A 141 -3.59 3.01 -7.32
N PRO A 142 -3.62 4.31 -7.63
CA PRO A 142 -4.89 4.98 -7.86
C PRO A 142 -5.65 4.27 -8.99
N GLY A 143 -6.93 4.01 -8.79
CA GLY A 143 -7.72 3.20 -9.71
C GLY A 143 -7.58 1.68 -9.52
N GLY A 144 -6.98 1.20 -8.45
CA GLY A 144 -6.80 -0.22 -8.18
C GLY A 144 -8.10 -1.03 -8.06
N TRP A 145 -9.22 -0.37 -7.81
CA TRP A 145 -10.57 -0.97 -7.77
C TRP A 145 -11.49 -0.44 -8.89
N GLY A 146 -10.92 -0.02 -9.99
CA GLY A 146 -11.65 0.56 -11.10
C GLY A 146 -11.33 2.04 -11.28
N LYS A 147 -12.14 2.71 -12.09
CA LYS A 147 -11.90 4.11 -12.40
C LYS A 147 -11.94 4.99 -11.13
N ALA A 148 -10.83 5.63 -10.86
CA ALA A 148 -10.70 6.61 -9.78
C ALA A 148 -9.91 7.80 -10.31
N PRO A 149 -10.53 8.67 -11.15
CA PRO A 149 -9.84 9.79 -11.77
C PRO A 149 -9.30 10.74 -10.71
N GLY A 150 -8.11 11.27 -10.96
CA GLY A 150 -7.46 12.21 -10.06
C GLY A 150 -5.96 12.05 -10.00
N ARG A 151 -5.35 12.80 -9.09
CA ARG A 151 -3.91 12.94 -8.98
C ARG A 151 -3.37 12.31 -7.70
N MET A 152 -2.28 11.57 -7.83
CA MET A 152 -1.46 11.12 -6.69
C MET A 152 -0.32 12.12 -6.56
N ASP A 153 -0.33 13.00 -5.56
CA ASP A 153 0.65 14.09 -5.48
C ASP A 153 1.18 14.33 -4.07
N GLN A 154 2.40 14.85 -3.99
CA GLN A 154 3.06 15.18 -2.74
C GLN A 154 3.08 14.00 -1.76
N ILE A 155 3.48 12.83 -2.27
CA ILE A 155 3.66 11.63 -1.47
C ILE A 155 5.12 11.58 -1.01
N TYR A 156 5.32 11.59 0.30
CA TYR A 156 6.65 11.59 0.92
C TYR A 156 6.86 10.34 1.75
N ILE A 157 7.87 9.56 1.39
CA ILE A 157 8.31 8.34 2.09
C ILE A 157 9.70 8.64 2.64
N ASP A 158 9.84 8.71 3.96
CA ASP A 158 11.11 9.10 4.60
C ASP A 158 11.51 8.19 5.76
N ARG A 159 12.79 7.76 5.79
CA ARG A 159 13.37 6.93 6.86
C ARG A 159 12.58 5.64 7.13
N CYS A 160 12.05 5.02 6.11
CA CYS A 160 11.38 3.73 6.24
C CYS A 160 12.38 2.59 6.10
N GLN A 161 12.10 1.49 6.81
CA GLN A 161 12.90 0.27 6.75
C GLN A 161 12.04 -0.85 6.23
N MET A 162 12.56 -1.64 5.30
CA MET A 162 11.87 -2.77 4.70
C MET A 162 12.74 -4.02 4.76
N TYR A 163 12.19 -5.07 5.32
CA TYR A 163 12.88 -6.34 5.47
C TYR A 163 12.07 -7.48 4.89
N ASN A 164 12.66 -8.25 3.97
CA ASN A 164 12.06 -9.42 3.34
C ASN A 164 10.68 -9.16 2.71
N VAL A 165 10.52 -8.01 2.07
CA VAL A 165 9.38 -7.69 1.20
C VAL A 165 9.79 -7.90 -0.26
N LEU A 166 8.83 -8.19 -1.14
CA LEU A 166 9.18 -8.45 -2.54
C LEU A 166 9.58 -7.16 -3.26
N THR A 167 8.81 -6.08 -3.10
CA THR A 167 9.13 -4.76 -3.65
C THR A 167 8.89 -3.68 -2.59
N PRO A 168 9.86 -2.84 -2.25
CA PRO A 168 9.69 -1.79 -1.25
C PRO A 168 8.61 -0.79 -1.62
N VAL A 169 8.66 -0.24 -2.82
CA VAL A 169 7.71 0.76 -3.32
C VAL A 169 7.30 0.43 -4.74
N THR A 170 6.00 0.41 -4.98
CA THR A 170 5.42 0.26 -6.31
C THR A 170 4.48 1.43 -6.60
N VAL A 171 4.60 1.99 -7.79
CA VAL A 171 3.69 3.01 -8.35
C VAL A 171 3.09 2.44 -9.63
N THR A 172 1.77 2.36 -9.70
CA THR A 172 1.07 1.91 -10.91
C THR A 172 -0.07 2.86 -11.23
N LEU A 173 0.03 3.53 -12.37
CA LEU A 173 -0.96 4.50 -12.84
C LEU A 173 -1.77 3.91 -13.99
N GLY A 174 -3.07 4.11 -13.98
CA GLY A 174 -3.97 3.87 -15.14
C GLY A 174 -4.25 5.15 -15.91
N ASP A 175 -4.96 5.05 -17.02
CA ASP A 175 -5.21 6.18 -17.95
C ASP A 175 -5.95 7.37 -17.32
N ASP A 176 -6.79 7.10 -16.31
CA ASP A 176 -7.56 8.14 -15.63
C ASP A 176 -6.79 8.80 -14.47
N ASN A 177 -5.53 8.43 -14.27
CA ASN A 177 -4.74 8.90 -13.14
C ASN A 177 -3.51 9.68 -13.57
N THR A 178 -3.11 10.62 -12.77
CA THR A 178 -1.83 11.33 -12.91
C THR A 178 -1.05 11.26 -11.62
N ALA A 179 0.26 11.32 -11.71
CA ALA A 179 1.13 11.50 -10.55
C ALA A 179 1.90 12.81 -10.62
N GLY A 180 1.95 13.51 -9.50
CA GLY A 180 2.83 14.65 -9.30
C GLY A 180 4.18 14.21 -8.73
N THR A 181 4.50 14.72 -7.57
CA THR A 181 5.74 14.39 -6.87
C THR A 181 5.56 13.21 -5.92
N ILE A 182 6.31 12.15 -6.16
CA ILE A 182 6.51 11.04 -5.23
C ILE A 182 7.97 11.05 -4.81
N SER A 183 8.24 11.29 -3.54
CA SER A 183 9.60 11.42 -3.00
C SER A 183 9.90 10.31 -2.00
N ILE A 184 10.94 9.54 -2.28
CA ILE A 184 11.47 8.46 -1.44
C ILE A 184 12.85 8.91 -0.96
N ASN A 185 13.02 9.02 0.36
CA ASN A 185 14.26 9.46 0.95
C ASN A 185 14.63 8.61 2.15
N ARG A 186 15.91 8.23 2.26
CA ARG A 186 16.43 7.43 3.37
C ARG A 186 15.64 6.12 3.58
N LEU A 187 15.30 5.44 2.49
CA LEU A 187 14.72 4.11 2.51
C LEU A 187 15.83 3.08 2.68
N THR A 188 15.71 2.20 3.66
CA THR A 188 16.60 1.05 3.82
C THR A 188 15.85 -0.24 3.51
N GLY A 189 16.33 -1.03 2.55
CA GLY A 189 15.80 -2.32 2.18
C GLY A 189 16.79 -3.43 2.44
N ARG A 190 16.35 -4.55 3.04
CA ARG A 190 17.16 -5.75 3.21
C ARG A 190 16.36 -6.98 2.81
N LYS A 191 17.01 -7.92 2.14
CA LYS A 191 16.41 -9.13 1.58
C LYS A 191 15.22 -8.82 0.66
N ILE A 192 15.36 -7.84 -0.20
CA ILE A 192 14.33 -7.45 -1.17
C ILE A 192 14.27 -8.50 -2.27
N GLY A 193 13.07 -9.05 -2.51
CA GLY A 193 12.90 -10.24 -3.35
C GLY A 193 12.85 -9.99 -4.85
N HIS A 194 12.16 -8.94 -5.31
CA HIS A 194 11.88 -8.73 -6.73
C HIS A 194 12.51 -7.49 -7.31
N MET A 195 12.18 -6.31 -6.81
CA MET A 195 12.60 -5.04 -7.38
C MET A 195 12.93 -4.05 -6.28
N ALA A 196 13.93 -3.23 -6.47
CA ALA A 196 14.23 -2.13 -5.56
C ALA A 196 13.15 -1.02 -5.62
N LEU A 197 12.60 -0.80 -6.79
CA LEU A 197 11.52 0.15 -7.07
C LEU A 197 10.77 -0.30 -8.33
N SER A 198 9.46 -0.18 -8.34
CA SER A 198 8.63 -0.41 -9.52
C SER A 198 7.79 0.83 -9.81
N VAL A 199 7.94 1.38 -11.02
CA VAL A 199 7.10 2.49 -11.50
C VAL A 199 6.52 2.09 -12.84
N LYS A 200 5.20 2.05 -12.93
CA LYS A 200 4.47 1.64 -14.14
C LYS A 200 3.38 2.66 -14.45
N SER A 201 3.30 3.03 -15.70
CA SER A 201 2.21 3.84 -16.23
C SER A 201 1.59 3.09 -17.40
N TRP A 202 0.29 2.92 -17.38
CA TRP A 202 -0.47 2.27 -18.44
C TRP A 202 -1.09 3.35 -19.32
N GLY A 203 -0.93 3.20 -20.62
CA GLY A 203 -1.43 4.19 -21.59
C GLY A 203 -0.65 5.50 -21.55
N THR A 204 -1.36 6.62 -21.49
CA THR A 204 -0.80 7.98 -21.54
C THR A 204 -0.72 8.66 -20.17
N ALA A 205 -0.91 7.92 -19.08
CA ALA A 205 -0.94 8.48 -17.73
C ALA A 205 0.38 9.19 -17.39
N PRO A 206 0.40 10.53 -17.21
CA PRO A 206 1.62 11.25 -16.94
C PRO A 206 2.08 11.12 -15.50
N THR A 207 3.38 11.01 -15.31
CA THR A 207 4.05 11.08 -14.01
C THR A 207 5.03 12.24 -14.07
N ASP A 208 4.85 13.25 -13.21
CA ASP A 208 5.77 14.39 -13.22
C ASP A 208 7.13 13.98 -12.67
N ARG A 209 7.17 13.40 -11.48
CA ARG A 209 8.42 13.09 -10.84
C ARG A 209 8.35 12.01 -9.76
N VAL A 210 9.13 10.96 -9.92
CA VAL A 210 9.46 10.02 -8.84
C VAL A 210 10.94 10.21 -8.48
N ILE A 211 11.21 10.50 -7.22
CA ILE A 211 12.55 10.79 -6.72
C ILE A 211 12.92 9.77 -5.66
N ILE A 212 14.07 9.13 -5.81
CA ILE A 212 14.68 8.33 -4.75
C ILE A 212 16.04 8.92 -4.39
N ARG A 213 16.31 9.15 -3.09
CA ARG A 213 17.56 9.73 -2.60
C ARG A 213 18.01 9.08 -1.30
N ASN A 214 19.31 9.09 -1.06
CA ASN A 214 19.93 8.67 0.20
C ASN A 214 19.44 7.30 0.69
N SER A 215 19.14 6.39 -0.24
CA SER A 215 18.52 5.09 0.05
C SER A 215 19.49 3.96 -0.19
N ASP A 216 19.37 2.90 0.61
CA ASP A 216 20.24 1.74 0.57
C ASP A 216 19.37 0.46 0.53
N ILE A 217 19.36 -0.21 -0.61
CA ILE A 217 18.48 -1.35 -0.87
C ILE A 217 19.33 -2.55 -1.32
N GLU A 218 19.36 -3.57 -0.47
CA GLU A 218 19.93 -4.87 -0.78
C GLU A 218 18.87 -5.75 -1.46
N TYR A 219 19.15 -6.04 -2.72
CA TYR A 219 18.32 -6.91 -3.54
C TYR A 219 18.93 -8.31 -3.58
N ILE A 220 18.12 -9.35 -3.27
CA ILE A 220 18.60 -10.73 -3.29
C ILE A 220 18.13 -11.53 -4.51
N GLY A 221 17.20 -10.99 -5.32
CA GLY A 221 16.66 -11.67 -6.49
C GLY A 221 16.15 -13.06 -6.17
N LYS A 222 14.89 -13.21 -5.87
CA LYS A 222 14.28 -14.54 -5.91
C LYS A 222 13.92 -14.85 -7.34
N ASP A 223 14.08 -16.12 -7.73
CA ASP A 223 13.67 -16.60 -9.03
C ASP A 223 12.28 -16.08 -9.39
N ASP A 224 12.11 -15.72 -10.63
CA ASP A 224 11.04 -14.91 -11.20
C ASP A 224 9.65 -15.58 -11.19
N HIS A 225 9.38 -16.44 -10.23
CA HIS A 225 8.04 -16.97 -9.99
C HIS A 225 7.02 -15.92 -9.52
N SER A 226 7.44 -14.70 -9.45
CA SER A 226 6.75 -13.55 -8.91
C SER A 226 6.05 -12.68 -9.94
N LEU A 227 6.46 -12.77 -11.18
CA LEU A 227 5.70 -12.16 -12.26
C LEU A 227 4.37 -12.90 -12.40
N PRO A 228 3.25 -12.20 -12.57
CA PRO A 228 1.99 -12.84 -12.83
C PRO A 228 2.12 -13.89 -13.94
N LYS A 229 1.46 -15.04 -13.80
CA LYS A 229 1.55 -16.14 -14.79
C LYS A 229 1.29 -15.68 -16.23
N TRP A 230 0.50 -14.62 -16.41
CA TRP A 230 0.24 -14.02 -17.74
C TRP A 230 1.45 -13.26 -18.33
N PHE A 231 2.46 -12.98 -17.50
CA PHE A 231 3.71 -12.37 -17.93
C PHE A 231 4.70 -13.39 -18.48
N HIS A 232 4.60 -14.64 -18.02
CA HIS A 232 5.48 -15.72 -18.47
C HIS A 232 5.13 -16.15 -19.90
N GLY A 233 6.12 -16.25 -20.74
CA GLY A 233 5.98 -16.75 -22.12
C GLY A 233 5.50 -15.76 -23.16
N LYS A 234 5.38 -14.47 -22.82
CA LYS A 234 5.16 -13.42 -23.83
C LYS A 234 6.48 -12.78 -24.22
N SER A 235 6.76 -12.73 -25.50
CA SER A 235 7.84 -11.89 -26.03
C SER A 235 7.48 -10.41 -25.86
N PHE A 236 8.50 -9.55 -25.80
CA PHE A 236 8.35 -8.12 -25.53
C PHE A 236 7.39 -7.40 -26.49
N ASP A 237 7.32 -7.84 -27.73
CA ASP A 237 6.43 -7.37 -28.79
C ASP A 237 4.96 -7.80 -28.62
N GLN A 238 4.69 -8.79 -27.78
CA GLN A 238 3.34 -9.28 -27.47
C GLN A 238 2.71 -8.59 -26.25
N TRP A 239 3.38 -7.61 -25.69
CA TRP A 239 2.86 -6.83 -24.58
C TRP A 239 1.95 -5.73 -25.10
N PRO A 240 0.66 -5.73 -24.75
CA PRO A 240 -0.31 -4.80 -25.32
C PRO A 240 -0.08 -3.32 -24.93
N PHE A 241 0.99 -3.03 -24.20
CA PHE A 241 1.21 -1.76 -23.51
C PHE A 241 2.47 -1.01 -23.92
N PHE A 242 3.14 -1.42 -24.99
CA PHE A 242 4.18 -0.63 -25.59
C PHE A 242 3.71 -0.07 -26.93
N PRO A 243 2.94 1.02 -26.97
CA PRO A 243 2.92 1.81 -28.16
C PRO A 243 4.32 2.38 -28.30
N SER A 244 5.09 1.88 -29.28
CA SER A 244 6.29 2.49 -29.85
C SER A 244 7.00 3.53 -28.95
N TRP A 245 7.49 3.11 -27.81
CA TRP A 245 8.51 3.89 -27.11
C TRP A 245 9.77 3.71 -27.94
N GLY A 246 10.02 4.67 -28.78
CA GLY A 246 11.30 4.77 -29.44
C GLY A 246 12.37 4.73 -28.34
N MET A 247 13.27 3.76 -28.42
CA MET A 247 14.51 3.79 -27.63
C MET A 247 15.25 5.05 -28.04
N TYR A 248 15.35 6.01 -27.16
CA TYR A 248 16.29 7.12 -27.22
C TYR A 248 17.34 6.90 -26.17
#